data_28dd4f4b73c919f5403a2f2d0f112d48
#
_entry.id   28dd4f4b73c919f5403a2f2d0f112d48
#
_cell.length_a   1.000
_cell.length_b   1.000
_cell.length_c   1.000
_cell.angle_alpha   90.00
_cell.angle_beta   90.00
_cell.angle_gamma   90.00
#
_symmetry.space_group_name_H-M   'P 1'
#
loop_
_entity.id
_entity.type
_entity.pdbx_description
1 polymer ?
#
loop_
_entity_poly.entity_id
_entity_poly.type
_entity_poly.pdbx_seq_one_letter_code
_entity_poly.pdbx_strand_id
1 'polypeptide(L)'
;GWGEHLGNKKWEFDKWDEFSREMVKYCQQDVKVNYGVYKALLAEYSKIYAVNPLIKEGLKVEHDVAVFNAKVRHDGWKLDTVKADATLKLMLARMEEINNIMLPKLGMKTVWIDKEPRSPKYKNNGDFNHHTVKQLAEYLGHEVKSSDTHLIQPTATFQRSRQEQIELGSTELVKGWLLENGWKPDEYQKKKVGFEWVTMGPKLTSTSLAAFGPEGLLIDEFYTLRARKAVIEGWLTKQVDGRIHGNMWTCGTPTFRCRHEVIVNLPGSDA
;
A
#
# COMPACT_ATOMS: atom_id res chain seq x y z
N GLY A 1 -15.40 9.68 17.35
CA GLY A 1 -16.23 8.48 17.65
C GLY A 1 -17.51 8.85 18.38
N TRP A 2 -18.39 7.87 18.67
CA TRP A 2 -19.69 8.10 19.34
C TRP A 2 -19.55 8.82 20.69
N GLY A 3 -18.49 8.52 21.46
CA GLY A 3 -18.24 9.20 22.73
C GLY A 3 -18.02 10.70 22.56
N GLU A 4 -17.28 11.13 21.55
CA GLU A 4 -17.06 12.53 21.22
C GLU A 4 -18.35 13.20 20.73
N HIS A 5 -19.12 12.49 19.91
CA HIS A 5 -20.44 12.96 19.44
C HIS A 5 -21.39 13.24 20.60
N LEU A 6 -21.31 12.47 21.68
CA LEU A 6 -22.06 12.65 22.92
C LEU A 6 -21.40 13.63 23.91
N GLY A 7 -20.37 14.36 23.50
CA GLY A 7 -19.66 15.33 24.33
C GLY A 7 -18.73 14.72 25.38
N ASN A 8 -18.44 13.42 25.30
CA ASN A 8 -17.53 12.72 26.21
C ASN A 8 -16.18 12.53 25.56
N LYS A 9 -15.16 13.28 26.01
CA LYS A 9 -13.77 13.02 25.62
C LYS A 9 -13.25 11.76 26.32
N LYS A 10 -12.66 10.87 25.53
CA LYS A 10 -11.88 9.75 26.06
C LYS A 10 -10.59 10.33 26.67
N TRP A 11 -10.26 9.90 27.88
CA TRP A 11 -8.98 10.27 28.48
C TRP A 11 -7.85 9.49 27.82
N GLU A 12 -6.69 10.10 27.71
CA GLU A 12 -5.45 9.41 27.32
C GLU A 12 -4.83 8.80 28.56
N PHE A 13 -4.53 7.52 28.52
CA PHE A 13 -3.87 6.77 29.56
C PHE A 13 -2.90 5.76 28.91
N ASP A 14 -1.64 5.81 29.32
CA ASP A 14 -0.54 5.07 28.69
C ASP A 14 0.26 4.18 29.68
N LYS A 15 -0.03 4.28 30.99
CA LYS A 15 0.70 3.56 32.04
C LYS A 15 -0.02 2.29 32.47
N TRP A 16 0.17 1.21 31.72
CA TRP A 16 -0.52 -0.07 31.92
C TRP A 16 0.32 -1.12 32.68
N ASP A 17 1.61 -0.85 32.93
CA ASP A 17 2.56 -1.84 33.48
C ASP A 17 2.32 -2.13 34.97
N GLU A 18 1.78 -1.15 35.72
CA GLU A 18 1.49 -1.32 37.13
C GLU A 18 0.08 -0.79 37.48
N PHE A 19 -0.55 -1.45 38.44
CA PHE A 19 -1.86 -1.02 38.96
C PHE A 19 -1.79 0.36 39.59
N SER A 20 -2.67 1.28 39.16
CA SER A 20 -2.77 2.63 39.69
C SER A 20 -4.23 3.08 39.92
N ARG A 21 -4.41 4.07 40.80
CA ARG A 21 -5.74 4.70 40.99
C ARG A 21 -6.22 5.45 39.74
N GLU A 22 -5.29 5.97 38.95
CA GLU A 22 -5.55 6.62 37.66
C GLU A 22 -6.11 5.60 36.65
N MET A 23 -5.57 4.41 36.61
CA MET A 23 -6.09 3.29 35.80
C MET A 23 -7.55 2.98 36.17
N VAL A 24 -7.87 2.92 37.46
CA VAL A 24 -9.26 2.70 37.92
C VAL A 24 -10.19 3.82 37.45
N LYS A 25 -9.76 5.09 37.61
CA LYS A 25 -10.55 6.26 37.17
C LYS A 25 -10.76 6.22 35.65
N TYR A 26 -9.72 5.86 34.87
CA TYR A 26 -9.83 5.69 33.42
C TYR A 26 -10.86 4.60 33.07
N CYS A 27 -10.77 3.43 33.67
CA CYS A 27 -11.74 2.34 33.44
C CYS A 27 -13.16 2.73 33.83
N GLN A 28 -13.35 3.44 34.95
CA GLN A 28 -14.66 3.97 35.35
C GLN A 28 -15.22 4.96 34.33
N GLN A 29 -14.37 5.82 33.77
CA GLN A 29 -14.78 6.77 32.75
C GLN A 29 -15.17 6.04 31.45
N ASP A 30 -14.40 5.04 31.02
CA ASP A 30 -14.74 4.23 29.84
C ASP A 30 -16.10 3.53 30.01
N VAL A 31 -16.40 2.99 31.17
CA VAL A 31 -17.71 2.38 31.47
C VAL A 31 -18.84 3.42 31.40
N LYS A 32 -18.65 4.64 31.96
CA LYS A 32 -19.64 5.70 31.87
C LYS A 32 -19.91 6.14 30.43
N VAL A 33 -18.86 6.30 29.63
CA VAL A 33 -18.96 6.65 28.20
C VAL A 33 -19.70 5.56 27.44
N ASN A 34 -19.32 4.28 27.63
CA ASN A 34 -19.96 3.16 26.98
C ASN A 34 -21.46 3.03 27.35
N TYR A 35 -21.81 3.29 28.61
CA TYR A 35 -23.20 3.29 29.02
C TYR A 35 -24.00 4.45 28.38
N GLY A 36 -23.38 5.62 28.23
CA GLY A 36 -23.98 6.77 27.53
C GLY A 36 -24.22 6.42 26.04
N VAL A 37 -23.24 5.83 25.38
CA VAL A 37 -23.35 5.36 23.98
C VAL A 37 -24.45 4.31 23.84
N TYR A 38 -24.49 3.32 24.74
CA TYR A 38 -25.52 2.29 24.74
C TYR A 38 -26.94 2.90 24.81
N LYS A 39 -27.17 3.85 25.73
CA LYS A 39 -28.48 4.52 25.85
C LYS A 39 -28.87 5.29 24.57
N ALA A 40 -27.90 5.99 23.98
CA ALA A 40 -28.14 6.74 22.74
C ALA A 40 -28.51 5.77 21.59
N LEU A 41 -27.75 4.69 21.42
CA LEU A 41 -28.03 3.67 20.40
C LEU A 41 -29.38 2.98 20.62
N LEU A 42 -29.73 2.70 21.88
CA LEU A 42 -31.04 2.12 22.22
C LEU A 42 -32.20 3.06 21.87
N ALA A 43 -32.03 4.36 22.09
CA ALA A 43 -33.02 5.36 21.70
C ALA A 43 -33.17 5.45 20.17
N GLU A 44 -32.06 5.42 19.41
CA GLU A 44 -32.10 5.38 17.95
C GLU A 44 -32.76 4.08 17.44
N TYR A 45 -32.38 2.94 18.00
CA TYR A 45 -33.01 1.66 17.68
C TYR A 45 -34.51 1.69 17.89
N SER A 46 -35.00 2.24 19.03
CA SER A 46 -36.42 2.33 19.33
C SER A 46 -37.18 3.17 18.31
N LYS A 47 -36.62 4.25 17.82
CA LYS A 47 -37.21 5.06 16.74
C LYS A 47 -37.32 4.27 15.43
N ILE A 48 -36.27 3.56 15.04
CA ILE A 48 -36.24 2.76 13.81
C ILE A 48 -37.24 1.58 13.94
N TYR A 49 -37.25 0.92 15.09
CA TYR A 49 -38.14 -0.21 15.35
C TYR A 49 -39.64 0.19 15.28
N ALA A 50 -39.97 1.39 15.72
CA ALA A 50 -41.33 1.90 15.63
C ALA A 50 -41.82 2.05 14.17
N VAL A 51 -40.91 2.31 13.23
CA VAL A 51 -41.21 2.46 11.79
C VAL A 51 -41.05 1.15 11.05
N ASN A 52 -40.04 0.35 11.39
CA ASN A 52 -39.72 -0.92 10.74
C ASN A 52 -39.32 -1.99 11.75
N PRO A 53 -40.27 -2.82 12.22
CA PRO A 53 -40.00 -3.89 13.19
C PRO A 53 -38.99 -4.95 12.71
N LEU A 54 -38.76 -5.08 11.39
CA LEU A 54 -37.77 -6.02 10.82
C LEU A 54 -36.33 -5.69 11.20
N ILE A 55 -36.06 -4.49 11.73
CA ILE A 55 -34.73 -4.12 12.24
C ILE A 55 -34.26 -5.08 13.35
N LYS A 56 -35.19 -5.68 14.11
CA LYS A 56 -34.87 -6.67 15.13
C LYS A 56 -34.18 -7.90 14.54
N GLU A 57 -34.71 -8.39 13.42
CA GLU A 57 -34.14 -9.56 12.72
C GLU A 57 -32.79 -9.19 12.10
N GLY A 58 -32.67 -7.99 11.53
CA GLY A 58 -31.39 -7.49 11.01
C GLY A 58 -30.32 -7.41 12.10
N LEU A 59 -30.63 -6.85 13.28
CA LEU A 59 -29.71 -6.84 14.41
C LEU A 59 -29.33 -8.23 14.91
N LYS A 60 -30.29 -9.17 14.93
CA LYS A 60 -30.01 -10.54 15.30
C LYS A 60 -29.00 -11.17 14.36
N VAL A 61 -29.17 -11.00 13.04
CA VAL A 61 -28.22 -11.48 12.04
C VAL A 61 -26.83 -10.90 12.26
N GLU A 62 -26.72 -9.59 12.49
CA GLU A 62 -25.43 -8.94 12.76
C GLU A 62 -24.75 -9.48 14.02
N HIS A 63 -25.50 -9.72 15.10
CA HIS A 63 -24.97 -10.34 16.31
C HIS A 63 -24.54 -11.79 16.09
N ASP A 64 -25.32 -12.59 15.38
CA ASP A 64 -24.98 -13.98 15.07
C ASP A 64 -23.71 -14.05 14.20
N VAL A 65 -23.56 -13.13 13.23
CA VAL A 65 -22.36 -13.02 12.41
C VAL A 65 -21.16 -12.54 13.27
N ALA A 66 -21.35 -11.63 14.21
CA ALA A 66 -20.29 -11.20 15.12
C ALA A 66 -19.75 -12.35 15.99
N VAL A 67 -20.64 -13.19 16.52
CA VAL A 67 -20.29 -14.41 17.28
C VAL A 67 -19.53 -15.39 16.39
N PHE A 68 -20.05 -15.64 15.16
CA PHE A 68 -19.38 -16.48 14.18
C PHE A 68 -17.97 -15.98 13.84
N ASN A 69 -17.83 -14.68 13.59
CA ASN A 69 -16.53 -14.06 13.30
C ASN A 69 -15.56 -14.17 14.47
N ALA A 70 -16.03 -13.98 15.70
CA ALA A 70 -15.21 -14.16 16.89
C ALA A 70 -14.69 -15.61 16.98
N LYS A 71 -15.52 -16.60 16.67
CA LYS A 71 -15.12 -18.01 16.62
C LYS A 71 -14.13 -18.29 15.51
N VAL A 72 -14.38 -17.81 14.29
CA VAL A 72 -13.44 -17.96 13.14
C VAL A 72 -12.09 -17.32 13.45
N ARG A 73 -12.08 -16.14 14.07
CA ARG A 73 -10.86 -15.47 14.51
C ARG A 73 -10.11 -16.25 15.59
N HIS A 74 -10.84 -16.81 16.56
CA HIS A 74 -10.24 -17.63 17.63
C HIS A 74 -9.69 -18.95 17.09
N ASP A 75 -10.48 -19.70 16.33
CA ASP A 75 -10.09 -21.02 15.84
C ASP A 75 -9.04 -20.93 14.71
N GLY A 76 -9.09 -19.89 13.89
CA GLY A 76 -8.22 -19.68 12.73
C GLY A 76 -8.43 -20.72 11.61
N TRP A 77 -7.82 -20.47 10.46
CA TRP A 77 -7.82 -21.35 9.30
C TRP A 77 -6.53 -22.15 9.25
N LYS A 78 -6.60 -23.46 9.09
CA LYS A 78 -5.42 -24.30 8.96
C LYS A 78 -4.65 -23.95 7.70
N LEU A 79 -3.35 -23.67 7.86
CA LEU A 79 -2.41 -23.45 6.76
C LEU A 79 -1.49 -24.68 6.63
N ASP A 80 -1.38 -25.22 5.44
CA ASP A 80 -0.32 -26.17 5.10
C ASP A 80 0.99 -25.37 4.88
N THR A 81 1.73 -25.17 5.94
CA THR A 81 2.96 -24.37 5.94
C THR A 81 4.06 -25.00 5.08
N VAL A 82 4.11 -26.32 4.99
CA VAL A 82 5.10 -27.04 4.16
C VAL A 82 4.81 -26.80 2.68
N LYS A 83 3.55 -26.96 2.28
CA LYS A 83 3.13 -26.69 0.90
C LYS A 83 3.27 -25.21 0.54
N ALA A 84 2.93 -24.31 1.47
CA ALA A 84 3.06 -22.87 1.27
C ALA A 84 4.53 -22.45 1.04
N ASP A 85 5.47 -22.97 1.86
CA ASP A 85 6.91 -22.71 1.69
C ASP A 85 7.46 -23.30 0.38
N ALA A 86 7.08 -24.53 0.04
CA ALA A 86 7.48 -25.15 -1.21
C ALA A 86 6.95 -24.34 -2.43
N THR A 87 5.68 -23.90 -2.38
CA THR A 87 5.09 -23.08 -3.44
C THR A 87 5.81 -21.73 -3.56
N LEU A 88 6.13 -21.10 -2.44
CA LEU A 88 6.88 -19.84 -2.41
C LEU A 88 8.25 -19.97 -3.07
N LYS A 89 8.98 -21.05 -2.79
CA LYS A 89 10.28 -21.34 -3.44
C LYS A 89 10.16 -21.51 -4.95
N LEU A 90 9.13 -22.22 -5.42
CA LEU A 90 8.86 -22.36 -6.86
C LEU A 90 8.54 -21.02 -7.52
N MET A 91 7.71 -20.20 -6.87
CA MET A 91 7.39 -18.84 -7.38
C MET A 91 8.64 -17.97 -7.47
N LEU A 92 9.49 -17.98 -6.44
CA LEU A 92 10.73 -17.20 -6.43
C LEU A 92 11.68 -17.65 -7.54
N ALA A 93 11.87 -18.96 -7.75
CA ALA A 93 12.69 -19.49 -8.82
C ALA A 93 12.16 -19.07 -10.20
N ARG A 94 10.83 -19.13 -10.40
CA ARG A 94 10.23 -18.70 -11.66
C ARG A 94 10.34 -17.20 -11.89
N MET A 95 10.15 -16.39 -10.85
CA MET A 95 10.36 -14.93 -10.94
C MET A 95 11.82 -14.59 -11.30
N GLU A 96 12.78 -15.30 -10.74
CA GLU A 96 14.19 -15.13 -11.08
C GLU A 96 14.49 -15.52 -12.54
N GLU A 97 13.94 -16.64 -13.01
CA GLU A 97 14.05 -17.04 -14.41
C GLU A 97 13.49 -15.96 -15.36
N ILE A 98 12.28 -15.46 -15.09
CA ILE A 98 11.67 -14.37 -15.87
C ILE A 98 12.56 -13.12 -15.84
N ASN A 99 13.08 -12.78 -14.69
CA ASN A 99 13.94 -11.61 -14.51
C ASN A 99 15.23 -11.76 -15.36
N ASN A 100 15.86 -12.93 -15.36
CA ASN A 100 17.04 -13.22 -16.15
C ASN A 100 16.77 -13.14 -17.67
N ILE A 101 15.59 -13.52 -18.12
CA ILE A 101 15.18 -13.40 -19.53
C ILE A 101 14.93 -11.94 -19.90
N MET A 102 14.31 -11.16 -19.00
CA MET A 102 13.86 -9.81 -19.29
C MET A 102 14.93 -8.75 -19.07
N LEU A 103 15.83 -8.94 -18.10
CA LEU A 103 16.84 -7.95 -17.72
C LEU A 103 17.68 -7.44 -18.92
N PRO A 104 18.20 -8.32 -19.83
CA PRO A 104 18.93 -7.87 -21.01
C PRO A 104 18.07 -7.07 -22.01
N LYS A 105 16.76 -7.34 -22.06
CA LYS A 105 15.83 -6.70 -22.98
C LYS A 105 15.37 -5.34 -22.49
N LEU A 106 15.21 -5.18 -21.17
CA LEU A 106 14.78 -3.95 -20.52
C LEU A 106 15.83 -2.84 -20.62
N GLY A 107 17.11 -3.18 -20.52
CA GLY A 107 18.21 -2.24 -20.68
C GLY A 107 18.29 -1.19 -19.57
N MET A 108 18.97 -0.09 -19.89
CA MET A 108 19.21 1.02 -18.97
C MET A 108 18.31 2.21 -19.30
N LYS A 109 17.89 2.96 -18.29
CA LYS A 109 17.13 4.20 -18.46
C LYS A 109 17.77 5.34 -17.68
N THR A 110 17.76 6.52 -18.29
CA THR A 110 18.15 7.74 -17.59
C THR A 110 17.04 8.18 -16.63
N VAL A 111 17.38 8.23 -15.35
CA VAL A 111 16.49 8.70 -14.29
C VAL A 111 17.00 10.02 -13.74
N TRP A 112 16.14 11.04 -13.68
CA TRP A 112 16.47 12.34 -13.14
C TRP A 112 16.49 12.28 -11.61
N ILE A 113 17.63 12.66 -11.01
CA ILE A 113 17.80 12.74 -9.55
C ILE A 113 17.11 13.99 -9.02
N ASP A 114 17.26 15.10 -9.74
CA ASP A 114 16.64 16.37 -9.41
C ASP A 114 15.25 16.47 -10.09
N LYS A 115 14.23 16.84 -9.33
CA LYS A 115 12.87 17.04 -9.86
C LYS A 115 12.80 18.19 -10.86
N GLU A 116 13.61 19.22 -10.62
CA GLU A 116 13.69 20.43 -11.44
C GLU A 116 15.15 20.80 -11.67
N PRO A 117 15.48 21.49 -12.79
CA PRO A 117 16.80 22.04 -13.00
C PRO A 117 17.20 23.01 -11.87
N ARG A 118 18.46 22.96 -11.45
CA ARG A 118 19.01 23.76 -10.36
C ARG A 118 19.96 24.80 -10.87
N SER A 119 19.92 25.98 -10.27
CA SER A 119 20.90 27.02 -10.49
C SER A 119 22.07 26.87 -9.52
N PRO A 120 23.32 27.20 -9.94
CA PRO A 120 24.47 27.21 -9.04
C PRO A 120 24.28 28.26 -7.93
N LYS A 121 24.71 27.93 -6.71
CA LYS A 121 24.72 28.86 -5.56
C LYS A 121 26.13 29.20 -5.17
N TYR A 122 26.36 30.46 -4.86
CA TYR A 122 27.66 31.02 -4.58
C TYR A 122 27.79 31.42 -3.10
N LYS A 123 29.04 31.49 -2.63
CA LYS A 123 29.41 32.11 -1.37
C LYS A 123 29.58 33.65 -1.56
N ASN A 124 29.74 34.38 -0.44
CA ASN A 124 29.94 35.84 -0.49
C ASN A 124 31.22 36.26 -1.22
N ASN A 125 32.22 35.39 -1.33
CA ASN A 125 33.47 35.64 -2.07
C ASN A 125 33.35 35.28 -3.57
N GLY A 126 32.20 34.91 -4.07
CA GLY A 126 31.99 34.57 -5.47
C GLY A 126 32.25 33.10 -5.82
N ASP A 127 32.83 32.28 -4.94
CA ASP A 127 33.06 30.86 -5.16
C ASP A 127 31.75 30.05 -5.06
N PHE A 128 31.73 28.86 -5.66
CA PHE A 128 30.61 27.92 -5.42
C PHE A 128 30.51 27.53 -3.95
N ASN A 129 29.28 27.42 -3.45
CA ASN A 129 29.08 26.85 -2.14
C ASN A 129 29.30 25.32 -2.18
N HIS A 130 29.49 24.70 -1.02
CA HIS A 130 29.77 23.26 -0.88
C HIS A 130 28.67 22.36 -1.55
N HIS A 131 27.44 22.82 -1.50
CA HIS A 131 26.31 22.07 -2.09
C HIS A 131 26.38 22.06 -3.62
N THR A 132 26.68 23.21 -4.21
CA THR A 132 26.86 23.36 -5.67
C THR A 132 28.07 22.57 -6.15
N VAL A 133 29.18 22.61 -5.42
CA VAL A 133 30.40 21.82 -5.74
C VAL A 133 30.08 20.34 -5.85
N LYS A 134 29.43 19.79 -4.83
CA LYS A 134 29.03 18.37 -4.82
C LYS A 134 28.10 18.02 -5.96
N GLN A 135 27.08 18.83 -6.20
CA GLN A 135 26.08 18.58 -7.23
C GLN A 135 26.64 18.72 -8.66
N LEU A 136 27.55 19.70 -8.88
CA LEU A 136 28.24 19.85 -10.16
C LEU A 136 29.22 18.71 -10.43
N ALA A 137 29.93 18.24 -9.41
CA ALA A 137 30.83 17.10 -9.56
C ALA A 137 30.03 15.83 -9.99
N GLU A 138 28.87 15.61 -9.39
CA GLU A 138 27.97 14.52 -9.82
C GLU A 138 27.39 14.72 -11.23
N TYR A 139 27.07 15.97 -11.61
CA TYR A 139 26.52 16.30 -12.93
C TYR A 139 27.56 16.16 -14.04
N LEU A 140 28.81 16.65 -13.81
CA LEU A 140 29.88 16.64 -14.79
C LEU A 140 30.67 15.32 -14.81
N GLY A 141 30.53 14.49 -13.77
CA GLY A 141 31.21 13.21 -13.65
C GLY A 141 32.73 13.33 -13.28
N HIS A 142 33.15 14.47 -12.77
CA HIS A 142 34.54 14.71 -12.32
C HIS A 142 34.58 15.63 -11.10
N GLU A 143 35.73 15.68 -10.44
CA GLU A 143 35.94 16.54 -9.27
C GLU A 143 35.82 18.02 -9.64
N VAL A 144 35.10 18.79 -8.82
CA VAL A 144 34.89 20.25 -8.96
C VAL A 144 35.35 20.93 -7.68
N LYS A 145 36.11 22.00 -7.80
CA LYS A 145 36.54 22.86 -6.67
C LYS A 145 35.61 24.07 -6.54
N SER A 146 35.58 24.68 -5.39
CA SER A 146 34.74 25.86 -5.15
C SER A 146 35.12 27.08 -6.03
N SER A 147 36.36 27.17 -6.44
CA SER A 147 36.90 28.22 -7.34
C SER A 147 36.56 28.01 -8.82
N ASP A 148 36.08 26.85 -9.21
CA ASP A 148 35.88 26.48 -10.62
C ASP A 148 34.57 27.07 -11.20
N THR A 149 34.32 28.33 -10.89
CA THR A 149 33.08 29.04 -11.24
C THR A 149 32.89 29.25 -12.75
N HIS A 150 33.96 29.02 -13.54
CA HIS A 150 33.91 29.06 -15.00
C HIS A 150 33.21 27.84 -15.64
N LEU A 151 33.05 26.75 -14.90
CA LEU A 151 32.45 25.52 -15.41
C LEU A 151 30.96 25.65 -15.77
N ILE A 152 30.27 26.58 -15.14
CA ILE A 152 28.85 26.83 -15.44
C ILE A 152 28.57 28.35 -15.28
N GLN A 153 27.83 28.91 -16.22
CA GLN A 153 27.43 30.32 -16.14
C GLN A 153 26.46 30.55 -14.96
N PRO A 154 26.47 31.70 -14.30
CA PRO A 154 25.58 31.98 -13.16
C PRO A 154 24.11 31.86 -13.45
N THR A 155 23.69 32.12 -14.69
CA THR A 155 22.31 32.02 -15.16
C THR A 155 21.93 30.63 -15.71
N ALA A 156 22.93 29.76 -15.90
CA ALA A 156 22.68 28.41 -16.41
C ALA A 156 22.10 27.49 -15.31
N THR A 157 21.34 26.51 -15.73
CA THR A 157 20.82 25.50 -14.84
C THR A 157 21.38 24.12 -15.23
N PHE A 158 21.44 23.21 -14.26
CA PHE A 158 21.85 21.83 -14.48
C PHE A 158 20.90 20.90 -13.76
N GLN A 159 20.76 19.69 -14.28
CA GLN A 159 19.89 18.66 -13.71
C GLN A 159 20.64 17.33 -13.74
N ARG A 160 20.84 16.75 -12.55
CA ARG A 160 21.57 15.49 -12.42
C ARG A 160 20.68 14.33 -12.85
N SER A 161 21.27 13.38 -13.54
CA SER A 161 20.64 12.12 -13.91
C SER A 161 21.60 10.96 -13.60
N ARG A 162 21.06 9.77 -13.55
CA ARG A 162 21.83 8.53 -13.47
C ARG A 162 21.25 7.50 -14.41
N GLN A 163 22.10 6.57 -14.85
CA GLN A 163 21.62 5.40 -15.55
C GLN A 163 21.17 4.37 -14.51
N GLU A 164 19.94 3.88 -14.64
CA GLU A 164 19.40 2.77 -13.84
C GLU A 164 19.04 1.61 -14.75
N GLN A 165 19.40 0.41 -14.30
CA GLN A 165 18.89 -0.81 -14.93
C GLN A 165 17.38 -0.89 -14.70
N ILE A 166 16.62 -1.09 -15.76
CA ILE A 166 15.18 -1.32 -15.63
C ILE A 166 14.98 -2.74 -15.10
N GLU A 167 14.40 -2.83 -13.92
CA GLU A 167 14.05 -4.09 -13.26
C GLU A 167 12.54 -4.28 -13.27
N LEU A 168 12.08 -5.53 -13.35
CA LEU A 168 10.65 -5.86 -13.28
C LEU A 168 9.99 -5.44 -11.95
N GLY A 169 10.80 -5.25 -10.90
CA GLY A 169 10.33 -4.69 -9.62
C GLY A 169 9.81 -3.25 -9.72
N SER A 170 10.35 -2.46 -10.64
CA SER A 170 10.01 -1.04 -10.83
C SER A 170 8.90 -0.84 -11.85
N THR A 171 7.66 -0.89 -11.42
CA THR A 171 6.46 -0.81 -12.28
C THR A 171 6.46 0.42 -13.21
N GLU A 172 6.91 1.58 -12.74
CA GLU A 172 6.91 2.81 -13.54
C GLU A 172 7.98 2.79 -14.64
N LEU A 173 9.16 2.24 -14.36
CA LEU A 173 10.21 2.08 -15.38
C LEU A 173 9.79 1.05 -16.43
N VAL A 174 9.15 -0.06 -16.01
CA VAL A 174 8.61 -1.08 -16.93
C VAL A 174 7.50 -0.50 -17.80
N LYS A 175 6.59 0.30 -17.27
CA LYS A 175 5.58 1.00 -18.08
C LYS A 175 6.20 1.93 -19.11
N GLY A 176 7.24 2.68 -18.70
CA GLY A 176 7.98 3.54 -19.61
C GLY A 176 8.59 2.75 -20.76
N TRP A 177 9.29 1.65 -20.45
CA TRP A 177 9.87 0.77 -21.45
C TRP A 177 8.81 0.16 -22.39
N LEU A 178 7.69 -0.30 -21.87
CA LEU A 178 6.59 -0.85 -22.65
C LEU A 178 6.04 0.19 -23.64
N LEU A 179 5.81 1.44 -23.19
CA LEU A 179 5.33 2.53 -24.04
C LEU A 179 6.33 2.87 -25.15
N GLU A 180 7.63 2.93 -24.84
CA GLU A 180 8.70 3.18 -25.79
C GLU A 180 8.81 2.06 -26.85
N ASN A 181 8.41 0.82 -26.48
CA ASN A 181 8.39 -0.33 -27.39
C ASN A 181 7.02 -0.61 -28.04
N GLY A 182 6.11 0.35 -28.00
CA GLY A 182 4.85 0.29 -28.75
C GLY A 182 3.68 -0.37 -28.04
N TRP A 183 3.77 -0.63 -26.72
CA TRP A 183 2.64 -1.09 -25.93
C TRP A 183 1.48 -0.06 -25.95
N LYS A 184 0.27 -0.57 -26.14
CA LYS A 184 -0.95 0.21 -26.13
C LYS A 184 -1.79 -0.18 -24.91
N PRO A 185 -1.85 0.65 -23.87
CA PRO A 185 -2.70 0.39 -22.71
C PRO A 185 -4.17 0.47 -23.06
N ASP A 186 -4.96 -0.48 -22.58
CA ASP A 186 -6.42 -0.53 -22.72
C ASP A 186 -7.14 0.17 -21.56
N GLU A 187 -6.50 0.30 -20.41
CA GLU A 187 -7.04 0.95 -19.23
C GLU A 187 -6.07 1.97 -18.62
N TYR A 188 -6.66 3.00 -17.97
CA TYR A 188 -5.93 4.02 -17.23
C TYR A 188 -6.39 4.06 -15.77
N GLN A 189 -5.47 4.32 -14.87
CA GLN A 189 -5.80 4.58 -13.48
C GLN A 189 -6.54 5.91 -13.37
N LYS A 190 -7.60 5.94 -12.53
CA LYS A 190 -8.34 7.15 -12.24
C LYS A 190 -8.30 7.44 -10.76
N LYS A 191 -8.05 8.69 -10.39
CA LYS A 191 -8.06 9.15 -9.00
C LYS A 191 -9.09 10.25 -8.85
N LYS A 192 -9.90 10.15 -7.79
CA LYS A 192 -10.85 11.21 -7.44
C LYS A 192 -10.10 12.35 -6.75
N VAL A 193 -10.14 13.55 -7.30
CA VAL A 193 -9.57 14.76 -6.74
C VAL A 193 -10.74 15.74 -6.55
N GLY A 194 -11.17 15.94 -5.33
CA GLY A 194 -12.42 16.64 -5.03
C GLY A 194 -13.64 15.88 -5.57
N PHE A 195 -14.38 16.50 -6.47
CA PHE A 195 -15.58 15.91 -7.14
C PHE A 195 -15.29 15.33 -8.52
N GLU A 196 -14.10 15.51 -9.06
CA GLU A 196 -13.72 15.08 -10.42
C GLU A 196 -12.84 13.84 -10.42
N TRP A 197 -12.95 13.04 -11.50
CA TRP A 197 -12.09 11.90 -11.75
C TRP A 197 -10.96 12.33 -12.70
N VAL A 198 -9.73 12.35 -12.19
CA VAL A 198 -8.52 12.65 -12.97
C VAL A 198 -7.89 11.35 -13.45
N THR A 199 -7.61 11.29 -14.75
CA THR A 199 -6.86 10.17 -15.34
C THR A 199 -5.38 10.29 -14.95
N MET A 200 -4.87 9.22 -14.39
CA MET A 200 -3.46 9.08 -13.99
C MET A 200 -2.68 8.32 -15.07
N GLY A 201 -1.66 7.59 -14.71
CA GLY A 201 -0.89 6.77 -15.66
C GLY A 201 -1.64 5.54 -16.19
N PRO A 202 -1.08 4.85 -17.21
CA PRO A 202 -1.64 3.63 -17.76
C PRO A 202 -1.64 2.51 -16.71
N LYS A 203 -2.60 1.59 -16.85
CA LYS A 203 -2.73 0.41 -16.00
C LYS A 203 -2.19 -0.81 -16.77
N LEU A 204 -1.38 -1.63 -16.11
CA LEU A 204 -0.97 -2.91 -16.65
C LEU A 204 -2.13 -3.90 -16.49
N THR A 205 -2.68 -4.36 -17.59
CA THR A 205 -3.73 -5.38 -17.64
C THR A 205 -3.23 -6.60 -18.37
N SER A 206 -3.68 -7.78 -17.99
CA SER A 206 -3.28 -9.03 -18.67
C SER A 206 -3.64 -8.99 -20.16
N THR A 207 -4.77 -8.35 -20.53
CA THR A 207 -5.20 -8.19 -21.90
C THR A 207 -4.23 -7.37 -22.74
N SER A 208 -3.84 -6.18 -22.24
CA SER A 208 -2.94 -5.29 -22.96
C SER A 208 -1.50 -5.84 -23.01
N LEU A 209 -1.07 -6.56 -21.97
CA LEU A 209 0.23 -7.23 -21.94
C LEU A 209 0.27 -8.43 -22.89
N ALA A 210 -0.78 -9.23 -22.95
CA ALA A 210 -0.88 -10.33 -23.92
C ALA A 210 -0.86 -9.82 -25.38
N ALA A 211 -1.51 -8.69 -25.65
CA ALA A 211 -1.48 -8.05 -26.96
C ALA A 211 -0.11 -7.49 -27.36
N PHE A 212 0.75 -7.18 -26.37
CA PHE A 212 2.13 -6.73 -26.60
C PHE A 212 3.05 -7.87 -27.12
N GLY A 213 2.74 -9.12 -26.77
CA GLY A 213 3.47 -10.29 -27.22
C GLY A 213 4.20 -11.06 -26.11
N PRO A 214 5.23 -11.88 -26.47
CA PRO A 214 5.87 -12.77 -25.52
C PRO A 214 6.46 -12.06 -24.28
N GLU A 215 7.07 -10.92 -24.44
CA GLU A 215 7.61 -10.12 -23.35
C GLU A 215 6.50 -9.62 -22.41
N GLY A 216 5.36 -9.23 -22.97
CA GLY A 216 4.20 -8.83 -22.18
C GLY A 216 3.64 -9.98 -21.35
N LEU A 217 3.58 -11.18 -21.89
CA LEU A 217 3.15 -12.37 -21.14
C LEU A 217 4.08 -12.69 -19.98
N LEU A 218 5.41 -12.57 -20.17
CA LEU A 218 6.39 -12.75 -19.08
C LEU A 218 6.24 -11.68 -18.00
N ILE A 219 5.99 -10.43 -18.39
CA ILE A 219 5.74 -9.33 -17.45
C ILE A 219 4.45 -9.59 -16.65
N ASP A 220 3.37 -10.01 -17.28
CA ASP A 220 2.10 -10.35 -16.63
C ASP A 220 2.27 -11.50 -15.63
N GLU A 221 2.96 -12.57 -16.06
CA GLU A 221 3.29 -13.70 -15.18
C GLU A 221 4.10 -13.23 -13.96
N PHE A 222 5.12 -12.40 -14.14
CA PHE A 222 5.95 -11.87 -13.06
C PHE A 222 5.12 -11.09 -12.05
N TYR A 223 4.23 -10.18 -12.50
CA TYR A 223 3.39 -9.40 -11.60
C TYR A 223 2.34 -10.25 -10.89
N THR A 224 1.82 -11.26 -11.56
CA THR A 224 0.90 -12.24 -10.94
C THR A 224 1.62 -13.03 -9.86
N LEU A 225 2.81 -13.56 -10.13
CA LEU A 225 3.63 -14.27 -9.16
C LEU A 225 4.01 -13.37 -7.98
N ARG A 226 4.39 -12.11 -8.24
CA ARG A 226 4.72 -11.12 -7.20
C ARG A 226 3.54 -10.88 -6.25
N ALA A 227 2.34 -10.74 -6.78
CA ALA A 227 1.14 -10.54 -5.97
C ALA A 227 0.83 -11.79 -5.12
N ARG A 228 0.88 -12.99 -5.70
CA ARG A 228 0.66 -14.26 -5.00
C ARG A 228 1.73 -14.54 -3.95
N LYS A 229 2.99 -14.27 -4.27
CA LYS A 229 4.12 -14.34 -3.33
C LYS A 229 3.84 -13.52 -2.08
N ALA A 230 3.45 -12.25 -2.23
CA ALA A 230 3.17 -11.38 -1.10
C ALA A 230 2.05 -11.90 -0.19
N VAL A 231 1.04 -12.56 -0.77
CA VAL A 231 -0.04 -13.19 0.00
C VAL A 231 0.50 -14.38 0.81
N ILE A 232 1.27 -15.28 0.19
CA ILE A 232 1.80 -16.47 0.86
C ILE A 232 2.81 -16.06 1.94
N GLU A 233 3.72 -15.14 1.67
CA GLU A 233 4.65 -14.58 2.66
C GLU A 233 3.91 -13.96 3.85
N GLY A 234 2.83 -13.20 3.56
CA GLY A 234 1.97 -12.63 4.59
C GLY A 234 1.30 -13.70 5.46
N TRP A 235 0.87 -14.81 4.89
CA TRP A 235 0.31 -15.93 5.65
C TRP A 235 1.36 -16.66 6.49
N LEU A 236 2.53 -16.96 5.91
CA LEU A 236 3.63 -17.61 6.63
C LEU A 236 4.13 -16.76 7.80
N THR A 237 4.13 -15.44 7.65
CA THR A 237 4.55 -14.51 8.72
C THR A 237 3.51 -14.37 9.83
N LYS A 238 2.20 -14.41 9.48
CA LYS A 238 1.10 -14.15 10.42
C LYS A 238 0.50 -15.42 11.04
N GLN A 239 0.93 -16.59 10.61
CA GLN A 239 0.43 -17.84 11.16
C GLN A 239 0.90 -18.06 12.60
N VAL A 240 0.06 -18.69 13.42
CA VAL A 240 0.36 -19.15 14.76
C VAL A 240 -0.04 -20.62 14.82
N ASP A 241 0.88 -21.49 15.18
CA ASP A 241 0.68 -22.95 15.28
C ASP A 241 0.03 -23.57 14.02
N GLY A 242 0.48 -23.13 12.85
CA GLY A 242 -0.05 -23.59 11.57
C GLY A 242 -1.46 -23.10 11.24
N ARG A 243 -1.90 -22.03 11.88
CA ARG A 243 -3.21 -21.41 11.63
C ARG A 243 -3.11 -19.92 11.34
N ILE A 244 -3.98 -19.43 10.48
CA ILE A 244 -4.12 -18.02 10.14
C ILE A 244 -5.40 -17.50 10.79
N HIS A 245 -5.25 -16.45 11.61
CA HIS A 245 -6.35 -15.80 12.30
C HIS A 245 -6.75 -14.54 11.52
N GLY A 246 -7.73 -14.71 10.63
CA GLY A 246 -8.31 -13.60 9.86
C GLY A 246 -9.40 -12.87 10.64
N ASN A 247 -9.67 -11.65 10.26
CA ASN A 247 -10.77 -10.88 10.80
C ASN A 247 -11.74 -10.46 9.68
N MET A 248 -13.01 -10.33 10.00
CA MET A 248 -14.03 -9.86 9.08
C MET A 248 -14.93 -8.85 9.79
N TRP A 249 -15.18 -7.73 9.15
CA TRP A 249 -16.12 -6.71 9.61
C TRP A 249 -17.33 -6.69 8.69
N THR A 250 -18.51 -6.85 9.24
CA THR A 250 -19.76 -6.60 8.53
C THR A 250 -19.90 -5.12 8.22
N CYS A 251 -20.62 -4.79 7.16
CA CYS A 251 -20.82 -3.41 6.74
C CYS A 251 -19.51 -2.58 6.61
N GLY A 252 -18.38 -3.24 6.28
CA GLY A 252 -17.05 -2.65 6.24
C GLY A 252 -16.77 -1.76 5.02
N THR A 253 -17.73 -1.64 4.09
CA THR A 253 -17.63 -0.80 2.89
C THR A 253 -18.89 0.05 2.74
N PRO A 254 -18.85 1.16 1.95
CA PRO A 254 -20.04 1.96 1.66
C PRO A 254 -21.19 1.18 0.99
N THR A 255 -20.89 0.03 0.39
CA THR A 255 -21.86 -0.87 -0.24
C THR A 255 -22.31 -2.00 0.67
N PHE A 256 -22.09 -1.89 1.98
CA PHE A 256 -22.43 -2.88 3.03
C PHE A 256 -21.81 -4.28 2.84
N ARG A 257 -20.73 -4.39 2.04
CA ARG A 257 -19.97 -5.63 1.93
C ARG A 257 -19.07 -5.82 3.15
N CYS A 258 -18.81 -7.07 3.51
CA CYS A 258 -17.82 -7.39 4.52
C CYS A 258 -16.41 -6.94 4.07
N ARG A 259 -15.65 -6.39 5.00
CA ARG A 259 -14.21 -6.15 4.84
C ARG A 259 -13.46 -7.27 5.55
N HIS A 260 -12.53 -7.87 4.84
CA HIS A 260 -11.70 -8.96 5.35
C HIS A 260 -10.28 -8.48 5.62
N GLU A 261 -9.60 -9.16 6.53
CA GLU A 261 -8.19 -8.98 6.84
C GLU A 261 -7.48 -10.33 6.77
N VAL A 262 -6.23 -10.34 6.28
CA VAL A 262 -5.32 -11.49 6.17
C VAL A 262 -5.76 -12.51 5.10
N ILE A 263 -6.99 -13.03 5.17
CA ILE A 263 -7.52 -14.00 4.22
C ILE A 263 -8.47 -13.26 3.27
N VAL A 264 -7.91 -12.75 2.18
CA VAL A 264 -8.65 -11.95 1.18
C VAL A 264 -8.27 -12.37 -0.23
N ASN A 265 -9.21 -12.24 -1.15
CA ASN A 265 -8.97 -12.43 -2.59
C ASN A 265 -8.23 -13.73 -2.92
N LEU A 266 -8.70 -14.84 -2.35
CA LEU A 266 -8.15 -16.16 -2.69
C LEU A 266 -8.32 -16.39 -4.18
N PRO A 267 -7.25 -16.80 -4.90
CA PRO A 267 -7.38 -17.18 -6.31
C PRO A 267 -8.32 -18.37 -6.43
N GLY A 268 -9.05 -18.45 -7.54
CA GLY A 268 -9.84 -19.62 -7.87
C GLY A 268 -8.97 -20.89 -7.99
N SER A 269 -9.62 -22.05 -7.94
CA SER A 269 -8.93 -23.36 -8.06
C SER A 269 -8.15 -23.53 -9.37
N ASP A 270 -8.53 -22.78 -10.40
CA ASP A 270 -7.99 -22.87 -11.76
C ASP A 270 -6.96 -21.76 -12.09
N ALA A 271 -6.52 -21.01 -11.06
CA ALA A 271 -5.63 -19.88 -11.22
C ALA A 271 -4.16 -20.23 -10.89
#